data_3c81b3d58a469799578059777c8ddef3
#
_entry.id   3c81b3d58a469799578059777c8ddef3
#
_cell.length_a   1.000
_cell.length_b   1.000
_cell.length_c   1.000
_cell.angle_alpha   90.00
_cell.angle_beta   90.00
_cell.angle_gamma   90.00
#
_symmetry.space_group_name_H-M   'P 1'
#
loop_
_entity.id
_entity.type
_entity.pdbx_description
1 polymer ?
#
loop_
_entity_poly.entity_id
_entity_poly.type
_entity_poly.pdbx_seq_one_letter_code
_entity_poly.pdbx_strand_id
1 'polypeptide(L)'
;VLDYAAVRCFIASTLQCENANRQNWGKNMSQGEGLGASKARKQRNRLGFALGIGLTLVIALAAKYLAGLPFLSIMGQLVIAILIGILWRATIGVPDQIVAGTNFSSKKLLRLGIILLGMRLNLMDIVQAGPKVFLIAVIVIIFAISVVYGLARLFKVEKRLGILTACGTAICGAAAVVAISPQIKAKDEETAIGAAMVAILGTIFTLLYTFLYPVLGLTQNGYGIFAGATLHEIAHVIAAAAPGGDGAVDMAVIVKLTRVALLVPVAILIGIWANRAEQREKGNSTKLSWRTIPIPWFILGFLIVSGINSLGIISADIASGIVTLAYMLIAMAMAGLGLNVDLVAFRRLGLTSFAAGLIGSVLLSGLGFALVHLLGLA
;
A
#
# COMPACT_ATOMS: atom_id res chain seq x y z
N VAL A 1 6.83 -8.32 72.64
CA VAL A 1 7.15 -9.29 71.56
C VAL A 1 5.84 -9.68 70.92
N LEU A 2 5.50 -9.01 69.80
CA LEU A 2 4.28 -9.29 69.05
C LEU A 2 4.48 -10.62 68.28
N ASP A 3 3.54 -11.50 68.48
CA ASP A 3 3.56 -12.84 67.96
C ASP A 3 3.44 -12.84 66.41
N TYR A 4 4.58 -13.00 65.73
CA TYR A 4 4.72 -13.00 64.28
C TYR A 4 3.89 -14.10 63.61
N ALA A 5 3.48 -15.14 64.33
CA ALA A 5 2.65 -16.24 63.80
C ALA A 5 1.18 -15.81 63.66
N ALA A 6 0.66 -15.00 64.60
CA ALA A 6 -0.72 -14.52 64.55
C ALA A 6 -0.94 -13.52 63.39
N VAL A 7 0.05 -12.66 63.10
CA VAL A 7 -0.02 -11.70 61.98
C VAL A 7 0.05 -12.40 60.65
N ARG A 8 0.85 -13.47 60.49
CA ARG A 8 0.89 -14.28 59.25
C ARG A 8 -0.41 -15.04 59.03
N CYS A 9 -1.05 -15.59 60.07
CA CYS A 9 -2.34 -16.28 59.94
C CYS A 9 -3.45 -15.29 59.51
N PHE A 10 -3.43 -14.08 60.04
CA PHE A 10 -4.43 -13.05 59.70
C PHE A 10 -4.27 -12.55 58.25
N ILE A 11 -3.02 -12.35 57.81
CA ILE A 11 -2.74 -11.94 56.41
C ILE A 11 -3.08 -13.08 55.42
N ALA A 12 -2.80 -14.31 55.78
CA ALA A 12 -3.14 -15.49 54.95
C ALA A 12 -4.66 -15.68 54.82
N SER A 13 -5.41 -15.51 55.90
CA SER A 13 -6.89 -15.62 55.88
C SER A 13 -7.55 -14.48 55.12
N THR A 14 -7.05 -13.26 55.20
CA THR A 14 -7.56 -12.12 54.43
C THR A 14 -7.28 -12.25 52.93
N LEU A 15 -6.09 -12.73 52.53
CA LEU A 15 -5.74 -12.99 51.14
C LEU A 15 -6.54 -14.18 50.55
N GLN A 16 -6.85 -15.19 51.35
CA GLN A 16 -7.70 -16.31 50.92
C GLN A 16 -9.18 -15.90 50.76
N CYS A 17 -9.71 -15.05 51.64
CA CYS A 17 -11.04 -14.44 51.49
C CYS A 17 -11.14 -13.52 50.25
N GLU A 18 -10.10 -12.75 50.01
CA GLU A 18 -10.07 -11.85 48.82
C GLU A 18 -9.98 -12.62 47.53
N ASN A 19 -9.19 -13.67 47.47
CA ASN A 19 -9.11 -14.58 46.29
C ASN A 19 -10.41 -15.38 46.08
N ALA A 20 -11.06 -15.86 47.12
CA ALA A 20 -12.36 -16.52 47.02
C ALA A 20 -13.46 -15.56 46.54
N ASN A 21 -13.41 -14.32 47.02
CA ASN A 21 -14.35 -13.28 46.57
C ASN A 21 -14.10 -12.87 45.10
N ARG A 22 -12.84 -12.74 44.66
CA ARG A 22 -12.50 -12.51 43.25
C ARG A 22 -12.93 -13.67 42.34
N GLN A 23 -12.79 -14.92 42.79
CA GLN A 23 -13.24 -16.09 42.01
C GLN A 23 -14.77 -16.19 41.96
N ASN A 24 -15.48 -15.85 43.01
CA ASN A 24 -16.95 -15.79 43.01
C ASN A 24 -17.49 -14.60 42.19
N TRP A 25 -16.82 -13.42 42.22
CA TRP A 25 -17.15 -12.29 41.35
C TRP A 25 -16.91 -12.67 39.87
N GLY A 26 -15.82 -13.34 39.54
CA GLY A 26 -15.54 -13.82 38.18
C GLY A 26 -16.57 -14.85 37.71
N LYS A 27 -17.04 -15.77 38.57
CA LYS A 27 -18.09 -16.76 38.22
C LYS A 27 -19.48 -16.12 38.10
N ASN A 28 -19.84 -15.16 38.95
CA ASN A 28 -21.13 -14.45 38.84
C ASN A 28 -21.17 -13.49 37.65
N MET A 29 -20.03 -12.89 37.24
CA MET A 29 -19.96 -12.12 35.99
C MET A 29 -20.09 -12.98 34.73
N SER A 30 -19.58 -14.21 34.75
CA SER A 30 -19.71 -15.13 33.60
C SER A 30 -21.11 -15.74 33.46
N GLN A 31 -21.91 -15.79 34.54
CA GLN A 31 -23.30 -16.29 34.50
C GLN A 31 -24.37 -15.20 34.37
N GLY A 32 -24.01 -13.91 34.59
CA GLY A 32 -24.91 -12.76 34.55
C GLY A 32 -24.96 -11.98 33.23
N GLU A 33 -24.13 -12.32 32.23
CA GLU A 33 -24.28 -11.75 30.89
C GLU A 33 -25.51 -12.38 30.21
N GLY A 34 -26.71 -11.97 30.64
CA GLY A 34 -27.96 -12.35 30.01
C GLY A 34 -27.93 -12.00 28.53
N LEU A 35 -28.67 -12.76 27.73
CA LEU A 35 -28.86 -12.65 26.27
C LEU A 35 -28.98 -11.17 25.76
N GLY A 36 -29.39 -10.23 26.63
CA GLY A 36 -29.48 -8.80 26.34
C GLY A 36 -28.12 -8.10 26.26
N ALA A 37 -27.20 -8.38 27.18
CA ALA A 37 -25.85 -7.77 27.19
C ALA A 37 -25.01 -8.27 26.02
N SER A 38 -25.13 -9.53 25.65
CA SER A 38 -24.48 -10.12 24.48
C SER A 38 -25.02 -9.51 23.16
N LYS A 39 -26.32 -9.29 23.05
CA LYS A 39 -26.93 -8.61 21.89
C LYS A 39 -26.52 -7.15 21.80
N ALA A 40 -26.49 -6.41 22.91
CA ALA A 40 -26.07 -5.02 22.97
C ALA A 40 -24.57 -4.87 22.60
N ARG A 41 -23.70 -5.76 23.09
CA ARG A 41 -22.29 -5.79 22.71
C ARG A 41 -22.08 -6.10 21.23
N LYS A 42 -22.83 -7.06 20.69
CA LYS A 42 -22.80 -7.41 19.26
C LYS A 42 -23.31 -6.25 18.38
N GLN A 43 -24.33 -5.54 18.83
CA GLN A 43 -24.88 -4.37 18.11
C GLN A 43 -23.88 -3.19 18.16
N ARG A 44 -23.25 -2.92 19.30
CA ARG A 44 -22.19 -1.90 19.43
C ARG A 44 -21.00 -2.18 18.56
N ASN A 45 -20.57 -3.45 18.47
CA ASN A 45 -19.48 -3.86 17.59
C ASN A 45 -19.83 -3.69 16.10
N ARG A 46 -21.08 -3.96 15.70
CA ARG A 46 -21.56 -3.73 14.32
C ARG A 46 -21.62 -2.24 13.99
N LEU A 47 -22.10 -1.42 14.92
CA LEU A 47 -22.14 0.03 14.74
C LEU A 47 -20.72 0.61 14.63
N GLY A 48 -19.80 0.21 15.51
CA GLY A 48 -18.40 0.61 15.45
C GLY A 48 -17.73 0.20 14.13
N PHE A 49 -18.02 -1.02 13.65
CA PHE A 49 -17.53 -1.48 12.34
C PHE A 49 -18.05 -0.61 11.18
N ALA A 50 -19.35 -0.31 11.17
CA ALA A 50 -19.97 0.56 10.15
C ALA A 50 -19.41 1.99 10.22
N LEU A 51 -19.25 2.54 11.42
CA LEU A 51 -18.63 3.86 11.62
C LEU A 51 -17.18 3.92 11.14
N GLY A 52 -16.40 2.85 11.34
CA GLY A 52 -15.04 2.77 10.83
C GLY A 52 -14.97 2.80 9.30
N ILE A 53 -15.85 2.06 8.61
CA ILE A 53 -15.97 2.13 7.14
C ILE A 53 -16.48 3.51 6.72
N GLY A 54 -17.49 4.06 7.40
CA GLY A 54 -18.03 5.39 7.15
C GLY A 54 -16.96 6.49 7.25
N LEU A 55 -16.10 6.43 8.28
CA LEU A 55 -14.99 7.37 8.42
C LEU A 55 -14.02 7.28 7.23
N THR A 56 -13.64 6.06 6.81
CA THR A 56 -12.75 5.91 5.64
C THR A 56 -13.41 6.41 4.36
N LEU A 57 -14.74 6.27 4.20
CA LEU A 57 -15.48 6.81 3.07
C LEU A 57 -15.50 8.34 3.10
N VAL A 58 -15.77 8.97 4.25
CA VAL A 58 -15.76 10.43 4.39
C VAL A 58 -14.38 10.99 4.04
N ILE A 59 -13.30 10.38 4.55
CA ILE A 59 -11.93 10.79 4.22
C ILE A 59 -11.66 10.62 2.72
N ALA A 60 -12.10 9.51 2.11
CA ALA A 60 -11.91 9.26 0.67
C ALA A 60 -12.67 10.27 -0.21
N LEU A 61 -13.89 10.66 0.19
CA LEU A 61 -14.66 11.71 -0.49
C LEU A 61 -14.01 13.08 -0.32
N ALA A 62 -13.56 13.43 0.88
CA ALA A 62 -12.81 14.65 1.11
C ALA A 62 -11.53 14.69 0.27
N ALA A 63 -10.79 13.59 0.21
CA ALA A 63 -9.59 13.46 -0.60
C ALA A 63 -9.89 13.60 -2.10
N LYS A 64 -11.01 13.05 -2.58
CA LYS A 64 -11.47 13.21 -3.97
C LYS A 64 -11.78 14.68 -4.30
N TYR A 65 -12.49 15.37 -3.40
CA TYR A 65 -12.80 16.78 -3.56
C TYR A 65 -11.53 17.63 -3.56
N LEU A 66 -10.63 17.41 -2.60
CA LEU A 66 -9.36 18.15 -2.51
C LEU A 66 -8.45 17.90 -3.72
N ALA A 67 -8.43 16.66 -4.24
CA ALA A 67 -7.68 16.32 -5.45
C ALA A 67 -8.22 17.01 -6.70
N GLY A 68 -9.43 17.55 -6.69
CA GLY A 68 -9.98 18.38 -7.75
C GLY A 68 -9.47 19.83 -7.74
N LEU A 69 -8.81 20.26 -6.66
CA LEU A 69 -8.25 21.62 -6.59
C LEU A 69 -6.94 21.72 -7.39
N PRO A 70 -6.68 22.80 -8.12
CA PRO A 70 -5.57 22.90 -9.08
C PRO A 70 -4.21 22.56 -8.51
N PHE A 71 -3.92 22.95 -7.28
CA PHE A 71 -2.63 22.67 -6.62
C PHE A 71 -2.54 21.25 -6.05
N LEU A 72 -3.64 20.70 -5.50
CA LEU A 72 -3.69 19.40 -4.87
C LEU A 72 -3.90 18.25 -5.86
N SER A 73 -4.32 18.54 -7.10
CA SER A 73 -4.48 17.56 -8.17
C SER A 73 -3.17 16.79 -8.47
N ILE A 74 -2.02 17.45 -8.30
CA ILE A 74 -0.68 16.86 -8.46
C ILE A 74 -0.46 15.70 -7.49
N MET A 75 -0.95 15.81 -6.25
CA MET A 75 -0.78 14.77 -5.24
C MET A 75 -1.65 13.53 -5.51
N GLY A 76 -2.79 13.73 -6.14
CA GLY A 76 -3.77 12.66 -6.39
C GLY A 76 -4.56 12.21 -5.15
N GLN A 77 -5.75 11.66 -5.40
CA GLN A 77 -6.72 11.28 -4.36
C GLN A 77 -6.15 10.29 -3.33
N LEU A 78 -5.33 9.32 -3.75
CA LEU A 78 -4.82 8.26 -2.89
C LEU A 78 -3.84 8.78 -1.83
N VAL A 79 -2.96 9.71 -2.26
CA VAL A 79 -1.98 10.34 -1.38
C VAL A 79 -2.67 11.24 -0.37
N ILE A 80 -3.63 12.05 -0.81
CA ILE A 80 -4.40 12.93 0.07
C ILE A 80 -5.17 12.10 1.10
N ALA A 81 -5.78 10.99 0.70
CA ALA A 81 -6.52 10.11 1.61
C ALA A 81 -5.64 9.53 2.73
N ILE A 82 -4.43 9.06 2.41
CA ILE A 82 -3.52 8.52 3.44
C ILE A 82 -3.01 9.63 4.36
N LEU A 83 -2.69 10.82 3.83
CA LEU A 83 -2.23 11.96 4.63
C LEU A 83 -3.31 12.49 5.58
N ILE A 84 -4.57 12.60 5.12
CA ILE A 84 -5.70 12.95 5.99
C ILE A 84 -5.86 11.89 7.09
N GLY A 85 -5.74 10.61 6.75
CA GLY A 85 -5.81 9.51 7.73
C GLY A 85 -4.73 9.62 8.81
N ILE A 86 -3.48 9.90 8.41
CA ILE A 86 -2.36 10.12 9.35
C ILE A 86 -2.62 11.34 10.23
N LEU A 87 -3.05 12.46 9.64
CA LEU A 87 -3.34 13.68 10.38
C LEU A 87 -4.50 13.48 11.37
N TRP A 88 -5.56 12.78 10.97
CA TRP A 88 -6.67 12.42 11.84
C TRP A 88 -6.20 11.60 13.04
N ARG A 89 -5.40 10.57 12.78
CA ARG A 89 -4.80 9.73 13.85
C ARG A 89 -3.98 10.57 14.84
N ALA A 90 -3.21 11.53 14.31
CA ALA A 90 -2.34 12.39 15.10
C ALA A 90 -3.08 13.37 16.01
N THR A 91 -4.21 13.91 15.53
CA THR A 91 -4.93 15.00 16.19
C THR A 91 -6.10 14.51 17.03
N ILE A 92 -6.91 13.60 16.52
CA ILE A 92 -8.17 13.14 17.13
C ILE A 92 -8.01 11.75 17.74
N GLY A 93 -7.09 10.93 17.19
CA GLY A 93 -6.99 9.52 17.54
C GLY A 93 -8.04 8.66 16.85
N VAL A 94 -7.95 7.35 17.07
CA VAL A 94 -8.89 6.35 16.52
C VAL A 94 -9.41 5.50 17.66
N PRO A 95 -10.71 5.60 18.02
CA PRO A 95 -11.33 4.79 19.06
C PRO A 95 -11.29 3.30 18.71
N ASP A 96 -11.02 2.42 19.68
CA ASP A 96 -10.92 0.96 19.47
C ASP A 96 -12.15 0.35 18.78
N GLN A 97 -13.32 0.94 19.00
CA GLN A 97 -14.58 0.46 18.43
C GLN A 97 -14.64 0.53 16.91
N ILE A 98 -13.95 1.51 16.28
CA ILE A 98 -13.96 1.72 14.83
C ILE A 98 -12.76 1.06 14.13
N VAL A 99 -11.74 0.60 14.87
CA VAL A 99 -10.53 -0.04 14.33
C VAL A 99 -10.85 -1.25 13.45
N ALA A 100 -11.86 -2.05 13.82
CA ALA A 100 -12.27 -3.20 13.01
C ALA A 100 -12.76 -2.77 11.60
N GLY A 101 -13.48 -1.66 11.50
CA GLY A 101 -13.98 -1.11 10.23
C GLY A 101 -12.87 -0.49 9.39
N THR A 102 -11.95 0.26 10.00
CA THR A 102 -10.78 0.84 9.29
C THR A 102 -9.85 -0.26 8.77
N ASN A 103 -9.64 -1.33 9.55
CA ASN A 103 -8.88 -2.51 9.12
C ASN A 103 -9.56 -3.29 7.99
N PHE A 104 -10.89 -3.36 7.98
CA PHE A 104 -11.63 -3.93 6.85
C PHE A 104 -11.40 -3.12 5.57
N SER A 105 -11.49 -1.79 5.65
CA SER A 105 -11.21 -0.90 4.53
C SER A 105 -9.79 -1.08 4.02
N SER A 106 -8.77 -1.03 4.89
CA SER A 106 -7.37 -1.15 4.51
C SER A 106 -6.97 -2.51 3.92
N LYS A 107 -7.69 -3.60 4.24
CA LYS A 107 -7.33 -4.96 3.80
C LYS A 107 -8.27 -5.53 2.74
N LYS A 108 -9.59 -5.38 2.91
CA LYS A 108 -10.58 -6.02 2.02
C LYS A 108 -10.97 -5.10 0.87
N LEU A 109 -11.32 -3.83 1.16
CA LEU A 109 -11.69 -2.89 0.09
C LEU A 109 -10.50 -2.62 -0.84
N LEU A 110 -9.28 -2.60 -0.30
CA LEU A 110 -8.07 -2.47 -1.10
C LEU A 110 -7.95 -3.59 -2.14
N ARG A 111 -8.08 -4.86 -1.71
CA ARG A 111 -7.98 -6.01 -2.63
C ARG A 111 -9.05 -5.95 -3.70
N LEU A 112 -10.28 -5.59 -3.31
CA LEU A 112 -11.38 -5.41 -4.27
C LEU A 112 -11.09 -4.27 -5.24
N GLY A 113 -10.62 -3.13 -4.74
CA GLY A 113 -10.23 -1.99 -5.57
C GLY A 113 -9.12 -2.33 -6.57
N ILE A 114 -8.10 -3.11 -6.15
CA ILE A 114 -7.04 -3.57 -7.06
C ILE A 114 -7.62 -4.50 -8.14
N ILE A 115 -8.51 -5.44 -7.81
CA ILE A 115 -9.16 -6.31 -8.79
C ILE A 115 -9.89 -5.47 -9.84
N LEU A 116 -10.74 -4.54 -9.39
CA LEU A 116 -11.53 -3.69 -10.28
C LEU A 116 -10.66 -2.74 -11.11
N LEU A 117 -9.49 -2.34 -10.60
CA LEU A 117 -8.54 -1.49 -11.33
C LEU A 117 -8.00 -2.21 -12.60
N GLY A 118 -8.13 -3.53 -12.69
CA GLY A 118 -7.83 -4.30 -13.91
C GLY A 118 -8.61 -3.80 -15.12
N MET A 119 -9.80 -3.18 -14.93
CA MET A 119 -10.56 -2.55 -16.02
C MET A 119 -9.86 -1.36 -16.67
N ARG A 120 -8.83 -0.79 -16.05
CA ARG A 120 -8.01 0.26 -16.65
C ARG A 120 -6.94 -0.29 -17.59
N LEU A 121 -6.55 -1.55 -17.42
CA LEU A 121 -5.48 -2.16 -18.21
C LEU A 121 -6.06 -2.87 -19.44
N ASN A 122 -5.67 -2.42 -20.62
CA ASN A 122 -5.85 -3.15 -21.86
C ASN A 122 -4.52 -3.83 -22.22
N LEU A 123 -4.51 -5.15 -22.30
CA LEU A 123 -3.30 -5.92 -22.62
C LEU A 123 -2.83 -5.66 -24.06
N MET A 124 -3.75 -5.29 -24.98
CA MET A 124 -3.39 -4.94 -26.35
C MET A 124 -2.56 -3.67 -26.43
N ASP A 125 -2.84 -2.67 -25.57
CA ASP A 125 -2.06 -1.41 -25.53
C ASP A 125 -0.60 -1.70 -25.15
N ILE A 126 -0.37 -2.68 -24.25
CA ILE A 126 0.98 -3.12 -23.88
C ILE A 126 1.71 -3.76 -25.06
N VAL A 127 1.01 -4.60 -25.84
CA VAL A 127 1.59 -5.25 -27.04
C VAL A 127 1.90 -4.21 -28.11
N GLN A 128 1.01 -3.24 -28.31
CA GLN A 128 1.17 -2.15 -29.28
C GLN A 128 2.30 -1.18 -28.92
N ALA A 129 2.53 -0.92 -27.63
CA ALA A 129 3.65 -0.12 -27.16
C ALA A 129 5.02 -0.66 -27.57
N GLY A 130 5.06 -1.94 -27.87
CA GLY A 130 6.20 -2.60 -28.47
C GLY A 130 7.25 -3.12 -27.48
N PRO A 131 8.20 -3.91 -27.97
CA PRO A 131 9.16 -4.64 -27.13
C PRO A 131 10.14 -3.70 -26.39
N LYS A 132 10.45 -2.54 -26.94
CA LYS A 132 11.36 -1.57 -26.29
C LYS A 132 10.77 -1.05 -24.96
N VAL A 133 9.48 -0.71 -24.95
CA VAL A 133 8.78 -0.24 -23.75
C VAL A 133 8.71 -1.34 -22.69
N PHE A 134 8.41 -2.56 -23.10
CA PHE A 134 8.42 -3.71 -22.20
C PHE A 134 9.81 -3.94 -21.59
N LEU A 135 10.87 -3.87 -22.40
CA LEU A 135 12.25 -4.02 -21.95
C LEU A 135 12.64 -2.95 -20.93
N ILE A 136 12.28 -1.67 -21.18
CA ILE A 136 12.49 -0.57 -20.25
C ILE A 136 11.80 -0.89 -18.92
N ALA A 137 10.54 -1.31 -18.95
CA ALA A 137 9.79 -1.63 -17.73
C ALA A 137 10.47 -2.74 -16.90
N VAL A 138 10.96 -3.79 -17.55
CA VAL A 138 11.68 -4.89 -16.89
C VAL A 138 13.00 -4.41 -16.27
N ILE A 139 13.83 -3.71 -17.05
CA ILE A 139 15.13 -3.20 -16.58
C ILE A 139 14.94 -2.26 -15.39
N VAL A 140 14.00 -1.34 -15.49
CA VAL A 140 13.68 -0.35 -14.45
C VAL A 140 13.23 -1.03 -13.17
N ILE A 141 12.38 -2.05 -13.25
CA ILE A 141 11.90 -2.78 -12.07
C ILE A 141 13.06 -3.52 -11.39
N ILE A 142 13.86 -4.27 -12.15
CA ILE A 142 15.01 -5.02 -11.60
C ILE A 142 16.00 -4.07 -10.95
N PHE A 143 16.35 -2.99 -11.63
CA PHE A 143 17.27 -1.97 -11.13
C PHE A 143 16.73 -1.32 -9.86
N ALA A 144 15.48 -0.82 -9.88
CA ALA A 144 14.91 -0.13 -8.74
C ALA A 144 14.78 -1.04 -7.51
N ILE A 145 14.32 -2.30 -7.69
CA ILE A 145 14.27 -3.25 -6.57
C ILE A 145 15.67 -3.48 -5.99
N SER A 146 16.65 -3.73 -6.85
CA SER A 146 18.02 -4.05 -6.41
C SER A 146 18.67 -2.87 -5.70
N VAL A 147 18.59 -1.68 -6.29
CA VAL A 147 19.24 -0.46 -5.78
C VAL A 147 18.55 0.02 -4.50
N VAL A 148 17.22 0.17 -4.52
CA VAL A 148 16.50 0.69 -3.33
C VAL A 148 16.59 -0.29 -2.17
N TYR A 149 16.49 -1.60 -2.42
CA TYR A 149 16.69 -2.59 -1.37
C TYR A 149 18.12 -2.60 -0.85
N GLY A 150 19.11 -2.50 -1.73
CA GLY A 150 20.53 -2.37 -1.35
C GLY A 150 20.80 -1.15 -0.47
N LEU A 151 20.25 0.03 -0.86
CA LEU A 151 20.34 1.25 -0.06
C LEU A 151 19.60 1.13 1.28
N ALA A 152 18.41 0.52 1.29
CA ALA A 152 17.68 0.27 2.50
C ALA A 152 18.50 -0.61 3.48
N ARG A 153 19.19 -1.63 2.99
CA ARG A 153 20.10 -2.47 3.79
C ARG A 153 21.30 -1.70 4.30
N LEU A 154 21.90 -0.84 3.46
CA LEU A 154 23.01 0.03 3.83
C LEU A 154 22.63 1.01 4.96
N PHE A 155 21.41 1.58 4.90
CA PHE A 155 20.87 2.48 5.91
C PHE A 155 20.23 1.76 7.10
N LYS A 156 20.42 0.43 7.20
CA LYS A 156 19.91 -0.41 8.29
C LYS A 156 18.37 -0.33 8.46
N VAL A 157 17.65 -0.11 7.36
CA VAL A 157 16.18 -0.18 7.35
C VAL A 157 15.76 -1.62 7.63
N GLU A 158 14.68 -1.80 8.37
CA GLU A 158 14.10 -3.12 8.64
C GLU A 158 13.81 -3.85 7.31
N LYS A 159 14.15 -5.16 7.25
CA LYS A 159 14.13 -5.96 6.01
C LYS A 159 12.79 -5.86 5.27
N ARG A 160 11.66 -5.96 6.00
CA ARG A 160 10.32 -5.91 5.40
C ARG A 160 10.01 -4.54 4.85
N LEU A 161 10.25 -3.48 5.62
CA LEU A 161 10.06 -2.10 5.17
C LEU A 161 10.94 -1.76 3.97
N GLY A 162 12.21 -2.23 3.96
CA GLY A 162 13.12 -2.07 2.83
C GLY A 162 12.61 -2.72 1.55
N ILE A 163 12.04 -3.95 1.63
CA ILE A 163 11.43 -4.63 0.48
C ILE A 163 10.18 -3.86 0.01
N LEU A 164 9.33 -3.41 0.93
CA LEU A 164 8.13 -2.65 0.59
C LEU A 164 8.47 -1.34 -0.12
N THR A 165 9.46 -0.60 0.39
CA THR A 165 9.94 0.65 -0.23
C THR A 165 10.52 0.39 -1.62
N ALA A 166 11.33 -0.67 -1.77
CA ALA A 166 11.90 -1.05 -3.05
C ALA A 166 10.82 -1.40 -4.09
N CYS A 167 9.85 -2.23 -3.72
CA CYS A 167 8.76 -2.63 -4.62
C CYS A 167 7.81 -1.45 -4.94
N GLY A 168 7.54 -0.59 -3.94
CA GLY A 168 6.74 0.61 -4.14
C GLY A 168 7.39 1.56 -5.14
N THR A 169 8.68 1.84 -4.97
CA THR A 169 9.45 2.67 -5.91
C THR A 169 9.55 2.03 -7.29
N ALA A 170 9.75 0.72 -7.35
CA ALA A 170 9.99 0.00 -8.61
C ALA A 170 8.73 -0.20 -9.46
N ILE A 171 7.53 -0.27 -8.91
CA ILE A 171 6.36 -0.75 -9.67
C ILE A 171 5.27 0.33 -9.78
N CYS A 172 4.41 0.45 -8.76
CA CYS A 172 3.24 1.32 -8.83
C CYS A 172 2.90 2.04 -7.51
N GLY A 173 3.90 2.36 -6.71
CA GLY A 173 3.72 3.13 -5.50
C GLY A 173 3.03 2.35 -4.38
N ALA A 174 2.11 3.01 -3.70
CA ALA A 174 1.40 2.45 -2.55
C ALA A 174 0.66 1.15 -2.88
N ALA A 175 0.11 1.00 -4.08
CA ALA A 175 -0.55 -0.23 -4.50
C ALA A 175 0.40 -1.44 -4.50
N ALA A 176 1.64 -1.28 -4.96
CA ALA A 176 2.65 -2.34 -4.93
C ALA A 176 3.06 -2.68 -3.49
N VAL A 177 3.26 -1.67 -2.63
CA VAL A 177 3.56 -1.88 -1.20
C VAL A 177 2.52 -2.78 -0.56
N VAL A 178 1.24 -2.48 -0.76
CA VAL A 178 0.15 -3.25 -0.15
C VAL A 178 -0.02 -4.63 -0.80
N ALA A 179 0.22 -4.75 -2.11
CA ALA A 179 0.18 -6.04 -2.79
C ALA A 179 1.28 -7.00 -2.31
N ILE A 180 2.47 -6.48 -2.03
CA ILE A 180 3.64 -7.26 -1.58
C ILE A 180 3.60 -7.54 -0.07
N SER A 181 3.00 -6.66 0.73
CA SER A 181 2.95 -6.77 2.19
C SER A 181 2.50 -8.15 2.70
N PRO A 182 1.41 -8.78 2.23
CA PRO A 182 1.00 -10.10 2.65
C PRO A 182 2.01 -11.21 2.27
N GLN A 183 2.74 -11.02 1.16
CA GLN A 183 3.70 -11.99 0.65
C GLN A 183 4.91 -12.16 1.58
N ILE A 184 5.31 -11.06 2.23
CA ILE A 184 6.44 -11.02 3.15
C ILE A 184 6.00 -10.97 4.61
N LYS A 185 4.69 -11.13 4.88
CA LYS A 185 4.10 -11.03 6.22
C LYS A 185 4.48 -9.75 6.95
N ALA A 186 4.47 -8.62 6.23
CA ALA A 186 4.77 -7.31 6.81
C ALA A 186 3.66 -6.88 7.78
N LYS A 187 4.04 -6.09 8.79
CA LYS A 187 3.08 -5.50 9.73
C LYS A 187 2.28 -4.40 9.03
N ASP A 188 1.08 -4.12 9.54
CA ASP A 188 0.22 -3.05 9.02
C ASP A 188 0.94 -1.69 9.09
N GLU A 189 1.71 -1.46 10.16
CA GLU A 189 2.52 -0.26 10.37
C GLU A 189 3.62 -0.11 9.30
N GLU A 190 4.41 -1.17 9.03
CA GLU A 190 5.43 -1.17 7.97
C GLU A 190 4.82 -0.90 6.60
N THR A 191 3.65 -1.48 6.34
CA THR A 191 2.90 -1.29 5.10
C THR A 191 2.44 0.16 4.94
N ALA A 192 1.90 0.75 5.99
CA ALA A 192 1.42 2.13 5.97
C ALA A 192 2.57 3.13 5.83
N ILE A 193 3.69 2.92 6.55
CA ILE A 193 4.90 3.74 6.43
C ILE A 193 5.45 3.65 5.00
N GLY A 194 5.63 2.44 4.46
CA GLY A 194 6.12 2.23 3.11
C GLY A 194 5.24 2.89 2.06
N ALA A 195 3.91 2.76 2.17
CA ALA A 195 2.95 3.38 1.25
C ALA A 195 3.02 4.91 1.31
N ALA A 196 3.04 5.50 2.52
CA ALA A 196 3.12 6.95 2.69
C ALA A 196 4.45 7.52 2.16
N MET A 197 5.58 6.85 2.42
CA MET A 197 6.90 7.29 1.93
C MET A 197 6.94 7.33 0.41
N VAL A 198 6.50 6.27 -0.25
CA VAL A 198 6.50 6.19 -1.72
C VAL A 198 5.53 7.20 -2.33
N ALA A 199 4.41 7.49 -1.67
CA ALA A 199 3.46 8.51 -2.11
C ALA A 199 4.06 9.93 -2.05
N ILE A 200 4.74 10.27 -0.95
CA ILE A 200 5.44 11.56 -0.81
C ILE A 200 6.56 11.69 -1.86
N LEU A 201 7.37 10.63 -2.07
CA LEU A 201 8.38 10.62 -3.11
C LEU A 201 7.77 10.83 -4.50
N GLY A 202 6.66 10.15 -4.79
CA GLY A 202 5.93 10.34 -6.05
C GLY A 202 5.52 11.78 -6.29
N THR A 203 5.00 12.47 -5.28
CA THR A 203 4.62 13.89 -5.36
C THR A 203 5.85 14.79 -5.63
N ILE A 204 6.95 14.57 -4.91
CA ILE A 204 8.19 15.33 -5.09
C ILE A 204 8.71 15.18 -6.52
N PHE A 205 8.81 13.94 -7.01
CA PHE A 205 9.31 13.67 -8.37
C PHE A 205 8.34 14.12 -9.46
N THR A 206 7.03 14.16 -9.20
CA THR A 206 6.05 14.74 -10.11
C THR A 206 6.33 16.22 -10.33
N LEU A 207 6.45 16.99 -9.25
CA LEU A 207 6.80 18.41 -9.33
C LEU A 207 8.15 18.61 -10.03
N LEU A 208 9.16 17.84 -9.63
CA LEU A 208 10.50 17.92 -10.23
C LEU A 208 10.45 17.69 -11.75
N TYR A 209 9.74 16.67 -12.23
CA TYR A 209 9.64 16.37 -13.64
C TYR A 209 8.85 17.42 -14.43
N THR A 210 7.78 17.96 -13.85
CA THR A 210 7.02 19.06 -14.44
C THR A 210 7.92 20.27 -14.71
N PHE A 211 8.80 20.61 -13.75
CA PHE A 211 9.76 21.71 -13.93
C PHE A 211 10.93 21.36 -14.87
N LEU A 212 11.37 20.11 -14.89
CA LEU A 212 12.48 19.65 -15.72
C LEU A 212 12.10 19.40 -17.18
N TYR A 213 10.81 19.23 -17.49
CA TYR A 213 10.34 18.89 -18.84
C TYR A 213 10.97 19.74 -19.95
N PRO A 214 10.96 21.10 -19.90
CA PRO A 214 11.51 21.92 -20.96
C PRO A 214 13.03 21.81 -21.10
N VAL A 215 13.73 21.31 -20.08
CA VAL A 215 15.19 21.19 -20.05
C VAL A 215 15.67 19.82 -20.51
N LEU A 216 14.82 18.79 -20.41
CA LEU A 216 15.18 17.41 -20.73
C LEU A 216 15.41 17.15 -22.22
N GLY A 217 14.85 18.00 -23.12
CA GLY A 217 15.01 17.88 -24.56
C GLY A 217 14.41 16.60 -25.17
N LEU A 218 13.50 15.94 -24.48
CA LEU A 218 12.83 14.71 -24.91
C LEU A 218 11.65 15.03 -25.83
N THR A 219 11.40 14.16 -26.82
CA THR A 219 10.15 14.17 -27.58
C THR A 219 8.94 13.92 -26.66
N GLN A 220 7.72 14.20 -27.13
CA GLN A 220 6.50 13.91 -26.35
C GLN A 220 6.45 12.43 -25.91
N ASN A 221 6.67 11.51 -26.85
CA ASN A 221 6.68 10.08 -26.55
C ASN A 221 7.83 9.69 -25.61
N GLY A 222 9.04 10.22 -25.85
CA GLY A 222 10.20 9.97 -25.01
C GLY A 222 10.00 10.44 -23.59
N TYR A 223 9.43 11.62 -23.41
CA TYR A 223 9.09 12.13 -22.09
C TYR A 223 7.99 11.30 -21.40
N GLY A 224 6.96 10.89 -22.15
CA GLY A 224 5.93 9.96 -21.65
C GLY A 224 6.54 8.66 -21.17
N ILE A 225 7.43 8.03 -21.96
CA ILE A 225 8.13 6.81 -21.57
C ILE A 225 8.98 7.04 -20.30
N PHE A 226 9.74 8.12 -20.25
CA PHE A 226 10.55 8.48 -19.09
C PHE A 226 9.70 8.63 -17.83
N ALA A 227 8.63 9.44 -17.87
CA ALA A 227 7.74 9.67 -16.74
C ALA A 227 7.04 8.39 -16.29
N GLY A 228 6.50 7.59 -17.22
CA GLY A 228 5.83 6.31 -16.93
C GLY A 228 6.78 5.26 -16.36
N ALA A 229 8.03 5.24 -16.83
CA ALA A 229 9.05 4.29 -16.39
C ALA A 229 9.62 4.61 -15.01
N THR A 230 9.62 5.87 -14.56
CA THR A 230 10.34 6.27 -13.35
C THR A 230 9.45 6.72 -12.21
N LEU A 231 8.29 7.33 -12.47
CA LEU A 231 7.36 7.78 -11.44
C LEU A 231 6.63 6.63 -10.72
N HIS A 232 6.06 6.96 -9.57
CA HIS A 232 5.54 5.98 -8.61
C HIS A 232 4.09 5.57 -8.88
N GLU A 233 3.15 6.52 -9.01
CA GLU A 233 1.71 6.25 -9.15
C GLU A 233 1.15 6.78 -10.46
N ILE A 234 0.00 6.25 -10.90
CA ILE A 234 -0.65 6.67 -12.15
C ILE A 234 -1.03 8.15 -12.11
N ALA A 235 -1.54 8.65 -10.98
CA ALA A 235 -1.86 10.07 -10.83
C ALA A 235 -0.62 10.98 -11.00
N HIS A 236 0.50 10.56 -10.41
CA HIS A 236 1.79 11.26 -10.55
C HIS A 236 2.27 11.24 -12.00
N VAL A 237 2.11 10.12 -12.69
CA VAL A 237 2.51 9.95 -14.09
C VAL A 237 1.71 10.89 -15.00
N ILE A 238 0.39 10.93 -14.83
CA ILE A 238 -0.49 11.80 -15.63
C ILE A 238 -0.15 13.27 -15.37
N ALA A 239 -0.01 13.66 -14.11
CA ALA A 239 0.29 15.05 -13.75
C ALA A 239 1.67 15.50 -14.28
N ALA A 240 2.69 14.66 -14.17
CA ALA A 240 4.03 14.97 -14.66
C ALA A 240 4.11 14.99 -16.19
N ALA A 241 3.38 14.10 -16.89
CA ALA A 241 3.39 14.02 -18.35
C ALA A 241 2.55 15.12 -19.03
N ALA A 242 1.59 15.72 -18.31
CA ALA A 242 0.68 16.73 -18.86
C ALA A 242 1.37 17.90 -19.60
N PRO A 243 2.51 18.45 -19.15
CA PRO A 243 3.22 19.49 -19.90
C PRO A 243 3.69 19.04 -21.28
N GLY A 244 3.90 17.72 -21.49
CA GLY A 244 4.27 17.15 -22.77
C GLY A 244 3.11 16.95 -23.75
N GLY A 245 1.86 17.24 -23.32
CA GLY A 245 0.64 17.06 -24.12
C GLY A 245 0.06 15.64 -24.04
N ASP A 246 -1.07 15.45 -24.74
CA ASP A 246 -1.87 14.20 -24.66
C ASP A 246 -1.07 12.96 -25.06
N GLY A 247 -0.26 13.05 -26.13
CA GLY A 247 0.59 11.94 -26.55
C GLY A 247 1.61 11.49 -25.49
N ALA A 248 2.16 12.44 -24.72
CA ALA A 248 3.04 12.13 -23.60
C ALA A 248 2.28 11.44 -22.46
N VAL A 249 1.06 11.91 -22.15
CA VAL A 249 0.21 11.33 -21.11
C VAL A 249 -0.19 9.90 -21.47
N ASP A 250 -0.64 9.65 -22.68
CA ASP A 250 -1.05 8.32 -23.15
C ASP A 250 0.11 7.34 -23.07
N MET A 251 1.26 7.71 -23.63
CA MET A 251 2.46 6.86 -23.57
C MET A 251 2.91 6.62 -22.14
N ALA A 252 2.89 7.62 -21.28
CA ALA A 252 3.27 7.49 -19.88
C ALA A 252 2.34 6.52 -19.11
N VAL A 253 1.04 6.58 -19.37
CA VAL A 253 0.06 5.66 -18.79
C VAL A 253 0.30 4.23 -19.26
N ILE A 254 0.53 4.01 -20.56
CA ILE A 254 0.80 2.68 -21.12
C ILE A 254 2.05 2.05 -20.48
N VAL A 255 3.15 2.80 -20.40
CA VAL A 255 4.39 2.34 -19.76
C VAL A 255 4.14 2.02 -18.29
N LYS A 256 3.40 2.87 -17.58
CA LYS A 256 3.06 2.63 -16.18
C LYS A 256 2.19 1.39 -16.00
N LEU A 257 1.20 1.17 -16.84
CA LEU A 257 0.34 -0.01 -16.79
C LEU A 257 1.13 -1.30 -17.11
N THR A 258 2.13 -1.23 -18.00
CA THR A 258 3.07 -2.34 -18.23
C THR A 258 3.81 -2.73 -16.95
N ARG A 259 4.29 -1.74 -16.17
CA ARG A 259 4.92 -2.01 -14.87
C ARG A 259 3.92 -2.60 -13.85
N VAL A 260 2.67 -2.14 -13.87
CA VAL A 260 1.61 -2.71 -13.02
C VAL A 260 1.33 -4.17 -13.38
N ALA A 261 1.31 -4.51 -14.66
CA ALA A 261 1.18 -5.90 -15.09
C ALA A 261 2.34 -6.79 -14.59
N LEU A 262 3.56 -6.25 -14.58
CA LEU A 262 4.75 -6.93 -14.05
C LEU A 262 4.73 -7.11 -12.52
N LEU A 263 3.84 -6.45 -11.78
CA LEU A 263 3.63 -6.69 -10.36
C LEU A 263 3.31 -8.16 -10.06
N VAL A 264 2.61 -8.84 -10.97
CA VAL A 264 2.20 -10.25 -10.81
C VAL A 264 3.41 -11.18 -10.67
N PRO A 265 4.31 -11.27 -11.68
CA PRO A 265 5.48 -12.13 -11.57
C PRO A 265 6.40 -11.69 -10.44
N VAL A 266 6.56 -10.38 -10.20
CA VAL A 266 7.39 -9.86 -9.08
C VAL A 266 6.83 -10.28 -7.74
N ALA A 267 5.52 -10.17 -7.50
CA ALA A 267 4.90 -10.59 -6.24
C ALA A 267 5.09 -12.09 -5.98
N ILE A 268 4.97 -12.92 -7.00
CA ILE A 268 5.20 -14.36 -6.90
C ILE A 268 6.66 -14.64 -6.56
N LEU A 269 7.61 -14.02 -7.26
CA LEU A 269 9.05 -14.21 -7.02
C LEU A 269 9.45 -13.78 -5.60
N ILE A 270 8.98 -12.63 -5.14
CA ILE A 270 9.23 -12.14 -3.78
C ILE A 270 8.59 -13.06 -2.73
N GLY A 271 7.38 -13.55 -2.97
CA GLY A 271 6.72 -14.49 -2.08
C GLY A 271 7.49 -15.81 -1.95
N ILE A 272 8.00 -16.35 -3.06
CA ILE A 272 8.85 -17.54 -3.07
C ILE A 272 10.16 -17.27 -2.32
N TRP A 273 10.80 -16.14 -2.61
CA TRP A 273 12.06 -15.77 -1.96
C TRP A 273 11.89 -15.58 -0.44
N ALA A 274 10.84 -14.88 -0.01
CA ALA A 274 10.56 -14.65 1.40
C ALA A 274 10.27 -15.96 2.16
N ASN A 275 9.47 -16.85 1.55
CA ASN A 275 9.20 -18.18 2.13
C ASN A 275 10.47 -19.02 2.25
N ARG A 276 11.33 -19.02 1.24
CA ARG A 276 12.62 -19.75 1.29
C ARG A 276 13.54 -19.20 2.39
N ALA A 277 13.59 -17.87 2.54
CA ALA A 277 14.39 -17.23 3.58
C ALA A 277 13.89 -17.63 4.99
N GLU A 278 12.58 -17.62 5.22
CA GLU A 278 11.97 -18.01 6.50
C GLU A 278 12.21 -19.50 6.83
N GLN A 279 12.13 -20.37 5.82
CA GLN A 279 12.39 -21.80 6.01
C GLN A 279 13.86 -22.08 6.37
N ARG A 280 14.80 -21.37 5.76
CA ARG A 280 16.22 -21.47 6.10
C ARG A 280 16.50 -21.02 7.53
N GLU A 281 15.88 -19.96 7.99
CA GLU A 281 16.02 -19.46 9.38
C GLU A 281 15.45 -20.49 10.40
N LYS A 282 14.42 -21.26 10.03
CA LYS A 282 13.81 -22.29 10.89
C LYS A 282 14.50 -23.66 10.81
N GLY A 283 15.58 -23.79 10.05
CA GLY A 283 16.32 -25.07 9.89
C GLY A 283 15.56 -26.17 9.13
N ASN A 284 14.43 -25.84 8.53
CA ASN A 284 13.57 -26.78 7.80
C ASN A 284 13.91 -26.75 6.29
N SER A 285 14.59 -27.77 5.82
CA SER A 285 14.88 -27.98 4.38
C SER A 285 13.73 -28.69 3.65
N THR A 286 12.48 -28.42 3.99
CA THR A 286 11.33 -28.98 3.28
C THR A 286 11.29 -28.48 1.84
N LYS A 287 11.15 -29.44 0.88
CA LYS A 287 10.97 -29.12 -0.55
C LYS A 287 9.82 -28.13 -0.73
N LEU A 288 10.08 -27.08 -1.52
CA LEU A 288 9.08 -26.08 -1.86
C LEU A 288 7.87 -26.76 -2.52
N SER A 289 6.78 -26.92 -1.78
CA SER A 289 5.53 -27.38 -2.36
C SER A 289 4.85 -26.23 -3.09
N TRP A 290 4.41 -26.43 -4.30
CA TRP A 290 3.63 -25.44 -5.07
C TRP A 290 2.37 -24.98 -4.31
N ARG A 291 1.87 -25.79 -3.38
CA ARG A 291 0.72 -25.47 -2.51
C ARG A 291 1.03 -24.47 -1.40
N THR A 292 2.31 -24.27 -1.06
CA THR A 292 2.74 -23.31 -0.03
C THR A 292 3.13 -21.93 -0.60
N ILE A 293 3.08 -21.76 -1.92
CA ILE A 293 3.31 -20.45 -2.55
C ILE A 293 2.08 -19.58 -2.26
N PRO A 294 2.23 -18.46 -1.56
CA PRO A 294 1.13 -17.55 -1.32
C PRO A 294 0.78 -16.83 -2.64
N ILE A 295 -0.12 -17.43 -3.41
CA ILE A 295 -0.62 -16.77 -4.63
C ILE A 295 -1.57 -15.68 -4.19
N PRO A 296 -1.30 -14.40 -4.50
CA PRO A 296 -2.18 -13.31 -4.14
C PRO A 296 -3.42 -13.31 -5.05
N TRP A 297 -4.49 -13.94 -4.60
CA TRP A 297 -5.74 -14.11 -5.35
C TRP A 297 -6.29 -12.83 -5.98
N PHE A 298 -6.09 -11.69 -5.31
CA PHE A 298 -6.53 -10.40 -5.87
C PHE A 298 -5.72 -9.98 -7.10
N ILE A 299 -4.47 -10.44 -7.25
CA ILE A 299 -3.66 -10.18 -8.45
C ILE A 299 -4.16 -11.04 -9.62
N LEU A 300 -4.55 -12.29 -9.37
CA LEU A 300 -5.21 -13.10 -10.39
C LEU A 300 -6.54 -12.47 -10.80
N GLY A 301 -7.33 -11.99 -9.83
CA GLY A 301 -8.55 -11.24 -10.10
C GLY A 301 -8.30 -10.00 -10.97
N PHE A 302 -7.25 -9.23 -10.69
CA PHE A 302 -6.82 -8.10 -11.52
C PHE A 302 -6.54 -8.53 -12.97
N LEU A 303 -5.80 -9.63 -13.18
CA LEU A 303 -5.49 -10.12 -14.54
C LEU A 303 -6.74 -10.61 -15.29
N ILE A 304 -7.66 -11.29 -14.59
CA ILE A 304 -8.93 -11.73 -15.18
C ILE A 304 -9.74 -10.53 -15.66
N VAL A 305 -9.90 -9.52 -14.79
CA VAL A 305 -10.65 -8.29 -15.11
C VAL A 305 -9.96 -7.52 -16.26
N SER A 306 -8.62 -7.46 -16.28
CA SER A 306 -7.84 -6.88 -17.36
C SER A 306 -8.02 -7.65 -18.68
N GLY A 307 -8.06 -8.98 -18.63
CA GLY A 307 -8.35 -9.83 -19.79
C GLY A 307 -9.75 -9.56 -20.35
N ILE A 308 -10.76 -9.48 -19.50
CA ILE A 308 -12.15 -9.16 -19.89
C ILE A 308 -12.21 -7.79 -20.57
N ASN A 309 -11.53 -6.79 -20.02
CA ASN A 309 -11.46 -5.45 -20.63
C ASN A 309 -10.79 -5.49 -22.01
N SER A 310 -9.72 -6.27 -22.16
CA SER A 310 -8.96 -6.40 -23.41
C SER A 310 -9.75 -7.10 -24.53
N LEU A 311 -10.78 -7.89 -24.18
CA LEU A 311 -11.69 -8.50 -25.16
C LEU A 311 -12.71 -7.51 -25.74
N GLY A 312 -12.80 -6.27 -25.21
CA GLY A 312 -13.72 -5.26 -25.71
C GLY A 312 -15.20 -5.56 -25.46
N ILE A 313 -15.54 -6.51 -24.56
CA ILE A 313 -16.91 -6.93 -24.28
C ILE A 313 -17.66 -5.84 -23.48
N ILE A 314 -16.93 -5.03 -22.69
CA ILE A 314 -17.49 -4.02 -21.79
C ILE A 314 -17.37 -2.66 -22.46
N SER A 315 -18.47 -1.90 -22.48
CA SER A 315 -18.45 -0.55 -23.04
C SER A 315 -17.53 0.38 -22.21
N ALA A 316 -16.93 1.36 -22.89
CA ALA A 316 -16.00 2.32 -22.29
C ALA A 316 -16.61 3.06 -21.07
N ASP A 317 -17.89 3.38 -21.13
CA ASP A 317 -18.62 4.07 -20.05
C ASP A 317 -18.71 3.20 -18.79
N ILE A 318 -19.06 1.92 -18.95
CA ILE A 318 -19.12 0.97 -17.84
C ILE A 318 -17.71 0.75 -17.26
N ALA A 319 -16.72 0.56 -18.11
CA ALA A 319 -15.33 0.38 -17.70
C ALA A 319 -14.82 1.61 -16.87
N SER A 320 -15.10 2.82 -17.34
CA SER A 320 -14.75 4.06 -16.63
C SER A 320 -15.45 4.18 -15.27
N GLY A 321 -16.73 3.80 -15.19
CA GLY A 321 -17.46 3.74 -13.93
C GLY A 321 -16.85 2.76 -12.93
N ILE A 322 -16.49 1.56 -13.38
CA ILE A 322 -15.81 0.54 -12.55
C ILE A 322 -14.44 1.04 -12.08
N VAL A 323 -13.67 1.69 -12.94
CA VAL A 323 -12.37 2.29 -12.58
C VAL A 323 -12.55 3.39 -11.53
N THR A 324 -13.58 4.23 -11.66
CA THR A 324 -13.88 5.27 -10.66
C THR A 324 -14.22 4.65 -9.30
N LEU A 325 -15.02 3.58 -9.29
CA LEU A 325 -15.32 2.81 -8.08
C LEU A 325 -14.04 2.19 -7.49
N ALA A 326 -13.17 1.62 -8.33
CA ALA A 326 -11.90 1.06 -7.89
C ALA A 326 -11.03 2.09 -7.17
N TYR A 327 -10.89 3.30 -7.73
CA TYR A 327 -10.16 4.39 -7.08
C TYR A 327 -10.78 4.82 -5.76
N MET A 328 -12.11 4.85 -5.65
CA MET A 328 -12.79 5.16 -4.40
C MET A 328 -12.49 4.12 -3.31
N LEU A 329 -12.57 2.82 -3.66
CA LEU A 329 -12.27 1.73 -2.72
C LEU A 329 -10.80 1.75 -2.27
N ILE A 330 -9.87 2.06 -3.20
CA ILE A 330 -8.46 2.19 -2.87
C ILE A 330 -8.22 3.44 -2.00
N ALA A 331 -8.90 4.56 -2.26
CA ALA A 331 -8.81 5.75 -1.43
C ALA A 331 -9.32 5.51 0.01
N MET A 332 -10.45 4.78 0.16
CA MET A 332 -10.92 4.33 1.48
C MET A 332 -9.89 3.45 2.18
N ALA A 333 -9.23 2.58 1.43
CA ALA A 333 -8.18 1.73 1.97
C ALA A 333 -6.95 2.53 2.40
N MET A 334 -6.53 3.53 1.61
CA MET A 334 -5.44 4.44 1.95
C MET A 334 -5.76 5.26 3.20
N ALA A 335 -6.99 5.77 3.32
CA ALA A 335 -7.48 6.42 4.54
C ALA A 335 -7.37 5.48 5.75
N GLY A 336 -7.83 4.24 5.61
CA GLY A 336 -7.73 3.21 6.65
C GLY A 336 -6.29 2.87 7.04
N LEU A 337 -5.37 2.81 6.07
CA LEU A 337 -3.93 2.66 6.33
C LEU A 337 -3.40 3.86 7.11
N GLY A 338 -3.70 5.08 6.68
CA GLY A 338 -3.28 6.31 7.37
C GLY A 338 -3.76 6.38 8.82
N LEU A 339 -5.01 5.98 9.08
CA LEU A 339 -5.58 5.89 10.43
C LEU A 339 -4.88 4.85 11.34
N ASN A 340 -4.14 3.91 10.77
CA ASN A 340 -3.39 2.90 11.51
C ASN A 340 -1.92 3.29 11.75
N VAL A 341 -1.43 4.41 11.19
CA VAL A 341 -0.04 4.85 11.34
C VAL A 341 0.20 5.43 12.74
N ASP A 342 1.23 4.95 13.42
CA ASP A 342 1.80 5.63 14.58
C ASP A 342 2.84 6.65 14.11
N LEU A 343 2.64 7.93 14.47
CA LEU A 343 3.53 9.03 14.10
C LEU A 343 4.94 8.89 14.67
N VAL A 344 5.08 8.31 15.86
CA VAL A 344 6.39 8.11 16.49
C VAL A 344 7.17 7.06 15.69
N ALA A 345 6.52 5.96 15.35
CA ALA A 345 7.10 4.93 14.50
C ALA A 345 7.37 5.45 13.08
N PHE A 346 6.46 6.25 12.52
CA PHE A 346 6.64 6.89 11.22
C PHE A 346 7.91 7.77 11.20
N ARG A 347 8.11 8.61 12.21
CA ARG A 347 9.31 9.46 12.33
C ARG A 347 10.58 8.64 12.49
N ARG A 348 10.53 7.55 13.26
CA ARG A 348 11.71 6.73 13.56
C ARG A 348 12.12 5.81 12.41
N LEU A 349 11.16 5.14 11.78
CA LEU A 349 11.39 4.13 10.74
C LEU A 349 11.32 4.73 9.33
N GLY A 350 10.54 5.79 9.15
CA GLY A 350 10.25 6.37 7.85
C GLY A 350 11.43 7.15 7.25
N LEU A 351 12.18 7.92 8.05
CA LEU A 351 13.23 8.79 7.53
C LEU A 351 14.35 8.04 6.79
N THR A 352 14.82 6.94 7.34
CA THR A 352 15.86 6.12 6.70
C THR A 352 15.34 5.42 5.45
N SER A 353 14.10 4.94 5.49
CA SER A 353 13.41 4.35 4.33
C SER A 353 13.16 5.40 3.25
N PHE A 354 12.77 6.62 3.64
CA PHE A 354 12.60 7.75 2.73
C PHE A 354 13.92 8.11 2.03
N ALA A 355 15.03 8.19 2.76
CA ALA A 355 16.33 8.47 2.18
C ALA A 355 16.75 7.41 1.15
N ALA A 356 16.53 6.12 1.47
CA ALA A 356 16.81 5.03 0.53
C ALA A 356 15.95 5.14 -0.74
N GLY A 357 14.65 5.43 -0.57
CA GLY A 357 13.72 5.63 -1.67
C GLY A 357 14.07 6.87 -2.51
N LEU A 358 14.46 7.99 -1.87
CA LEU A 358 14.83 9.23 -2.54
C LEU A 358 16.06 9.03 -3.43
N ILE A 359 17.15 8.50 -2.86
CA ILE A 359 18.37 8.23 -3.62
C ILE A 359 18.08 7.23 -4.74
N GLY A 360 17.34 6.16 -4.44
CA GLY A 360 16.93 5.18 -5.42
C GLY A 360 16.10 5.77 -6.55
N SER A 361 15.18 6.71 -6.25
CA SER A 361 14.38 7.40 -7.26
C SER A 361 15.21 8.35 -8.13
N VAL A 362 16.23 9.03 -7.57
CA VAL A 362 17.17 9.84 -8.36
C VAL A 362 17.97 8.97 -9.32
N LEU A 363 18.50 7.84 -8.84
CA LEU A 363 19.23 6.90 -9.70
C LEU A 363 18.33 6.27 -10.75
N LEU A 364 17.08 5.98 -10.40
CA LEU A 364 16.07 5.47 -11.32
C LEU A 364 15.72 6.51 -12.41
N SER A 365 15.65 7.79 -12.06
CA SER A 365 15.43 8.88 -13.00
C SER A 365 16.60 8.98 -14.00
N GLY A 366 17.84 8.90 -13.51
CA GLY A 366 19.02 8.86 -14.37
C GLY A 366 19.04 7.66 -15.31
N LEU A 367 18.71 6.46 -14.80
CA LEU A 367 18.60 5.27 -15.63
C LEU A 367 17.48 5.40 -16.68
N GLY A 368 16.29 5.87 -16.27
CA GLY A 368 15.16 6.04 -17.19
C GLY A 368 15.49 7.00 -18.32
N PHE A 369 16.12 8.12 -18.03
CA PHE A 369 16.61 9.09 -19.02
C PHE A 369 17.65 8.45 -19.97
N ALA A 370 18.62 7.74 -19.42
CA ALA A 370 19.62 7.05 -20.22
C ALA A 370 19.00 5.99 -21.15
N LEU A 371 18.04 5.19 -20.66
CA LEU A 371 17.39 4.15 -21.46
C LEU A 371 16.58 4.72 -22.64
N VAL A 372 15.88 5.84 -22.42
CA VAL A 372 15.11 6.52 -23.48
C VAL A 372 16.05 6.96 -24.62
N HIS A 373 17.22 7.52 -24.29
CA HIS A 373 18.23 7.92 -25.26
C HIS A 373 18.88 6.73 -25.95
N LEU A 374 19.34 5.72 -25.19
CA LEU A 374 20.04 4.54 -25.72
C LEU A 374 19.17 3.70 -26.67
N LEU A 375 17.87 3.68 -26.44
CA LEU A 375 16.94 2.92 -27.28
C LEU A 375 16.38 3.75 -28.47
N GLY A 376 16.85 5.00 -28.62
CA GLY A 376 16.40 5.89 -29.68
C GLY A 376 14.93 6.25 -29.59
N LEU A 377 14.47 6.56 -28.38
CA LEU A 377 13.08 6.95 -28.06
C LEU A 377 12.98 8.41 -27.56
N ALA A 378 14.13 9.11 -27.53
CA ALA A 378 14.25 10.50 -27.07
C ALA A 378 13.60 11.51 -28.01
#